data_242ee1a53862fe7a4d67fdac1f1e7bba
#
_entry.id   242ee1a53862fe7a4d67fdac1f1e7bba
#
_cell.length_a   1.000
_cell.length_b   1.000
_cell.length_c   1.000
_cell.angle_alpha   90.00
_cell.angle_beta   90.00
_cell.angle_gamma   90.00
#
_symmetry.space_group_name_H-M   'P 1'
#
loop_
_entity.id
_entity.type
_entity.pdbx_description
1 polymer ?
#
loop_
_entity_poly.entity_id
_entity_poly.type
_entity_poly.pdbx_seq_one_letter_code
_entity_poly.pdbx_strand_id
1 'polypeptide(L)'
;MWTGQLHSRRRSKHDVGSGEIAFLLGPAPHRTIGVASIASGRIEGRIPFDMVHDLMLDPENIGRYRVLLLPNIAALSDRQCEQLTRYVENGGSVVATHETSLYDEWGKKRNDFGLAALYGASYDGKTDTHVQNSYLDIGKPHPLTRGLEDATRIVNGVAWVHTKAMVPPSLLPLTLVPSYPDLPMEEVYARVPHTDILGVYARQHGKGRVVYFPFDLDRTFWEFLARDHSLLLRNAALWAHGGEQPISITGKGMMDVSVWKQKGSVTAHMVNLTNPMTMKGPVRELIPSQPQKIRVRIPAGTQVKGARFLVSAAPPRYRLVGGAVEADVPPFELNEALAVDLA
;
A
#
# COMPACT_ATOMS: atom_id res chain seq x y z
N MET A 1 -6.53 28.65 0.85
CA MET A 1 -7.87 28.51 1.41
C MET A 1 -8.72 27.73 0.43
N TRP A 2 -8.87 26.43 0.67
CA TRP A 2 -9.82 25.59 -0.04
C TRP A 2 -10.73 24.97 1.03
N THR A 3 -11.86 25.59 1.29
CA THR A 3 -12.96 25.01 2.04
C THR A 3 -13.87 24.29 1.06
N GLY A 4 -13.51 23.08 0.69
CA GLY A 4 -14.38 22.17 -0.04
C GLY A 4 -15.40 21.58 0.93
N GLN A 5 -16.62 22.03 0.91
CA GLN A 5 -17.74 21.37 1.55
C GLN A 5 -17.89 19.96 0.95
N LEU A 6 -17.57 18.95 1.76
CA LEU A 6 -17.93 17.56 1.49
C LEU A 6 -19.46 17.44 1.55
N HIS A 7 -20.12 17.68 0.44
CA HIS A 7 -21.51 17.26 0.28
C HIS A 7 -21.51 15.74 0.28
N SER A 8 -22.05 15.15 1.36
CA SER A 8 -22.40 13.76 1.44
C SER A 8 -23.56 13.49 0.46
N ARG A 9 -23.26 13.37 -0.83
CA ARG A 9 -24.18 12.69 -1.73
C ARG A 9 -24.28 11.26 -1.23
N ARG A 10 -25.47 10.84 -0.81
CA ARG A 10 -25.79 9.42 -0.62
C ARG A 10 -25.36 8.70 -1.89
N ARG A 11 -24.22 8.01 -1.84
CA ARG A 11 -23.80 7.12 -2.94
C ARG A 11 -24.93 6.14 -3.14
N SER A 12 -25.38 5.97 -4.36
CA SER A 12 -26.33 4.90 -4.67
C SER A 12 -25.67 3.58 -4.24
N LYS A 13 -26.43 2.64 -3.68
CA LYS A 13 -25.92 1.32 -3.27
C LYS A 13 -25.26 0.53 -4.43
N HIS A 14 -25.24 1.09 -5.63
CA HIS A 14 -24.79 0.46 -6.87
C HIS A 14 -23.46 0.98 -7.41
N ASP A 15 -22.97 2.14 -6.93
CA ASP A 15 -21.69 2.72 -7.37
C ASP A 15 -20.64 2.48 -6.30
N VAL A 16 -19.99 1.34 -6.35
CA VAL A 16 -18.92 0.98 -5.41
C VAL A 16 -17.61 1.00 -6.15
N GLY A 17 -16.67 1.83 -5.72
CA GLY A 17 -15.27 1.68 -6.06
C GLY A 17 -14.87 0.23 -5.76
N SER A 18 -14.31 -0.48 -6.73
CA SER A 18 -13.95 -1.89 -6.58
C SER A 18 -12.52 -2.08 -6.06
N GLY A 19 -11.97 -1.07 -5.40
CA GLY A 19 -10.72 -1.19 -4.66
C GLY A 19 -10.85 -2.24 -3.56
N GLU A 20 -10.05 -3.29 -3.60
CA GLU A 20 -10.01 -4.32 -2.55
C GLU A 20 -9.00 -3.97 -1.46
N ILE A 21 -8.37 -2.80 -1.57
CA ILE A 21 -7.37 -2.30 -0.63
C ILE A 21 -7.74 -0.88 -0.23
N ALA A 22 -7.68 -0.60 1.06
CA ALA A 22 -7.97 0.74 1.57
C ALA A 22 -6.90 1.23 2.55
N PHE A 23 -6.76 2.56 2.63
CA PHE A 23 -5.99 3.25 3.66
C PHE A 23 -6.86 3.63 4.82
N LEU A 24 -6.37 3.37 6.02
CA LEU A 24 -6.95 3.93 7.21
C LEU A 24 -6.44 5.37 7.40
N LEU A 25 -7.38 6.29 7.55
CA LEU A 25 -7.11 7.68 7.89
C LEU A 25 -7.31 7.85 9.41
N GLY A 26 -6.21 7.97 10.13
CA GLY A 26 -6.24 8.23 11.58
C GLY A 26 -6.53 9.70 11.94
N PRO A 27 -6.65 10.07 13.23
CA PRO A 27 -6.80 11.43 13.69
C PRO A 27 -5.56 12.29 13.38
N ALA A 28 -5.78 13.58 12.99
CA ALA A 28 -4.69 14.54 12.73
C ALA A 28 -3.85 14.80 14.00
N PRO A 29 -2.56 15.26 13.93
CA PRO A 29 -1.95 16.08 12.89
C PRO A 29 -0.89 15.39 12.01
N HIS A 30 -0.53 14.13 12.24
CA HIS A 30 0.51 13.44 11.48
C HIS A 30 0.02 12.79 10.16
N ARG A 31 -1.20 13.12 9.73
CA ARG A 31 -1.94 12.52 8.62
C ARG A 31 -1.30 12.65 7.24
N THR A 32 -0.57 13.75 7.00
CA THR A 32 -0.33 14.18 5.61
C THR A 32 0.78 13.36 4.96
N ILE A 33 1.82 13.02 5.69
CA ILE A 33 3.00 12.37 5.13
C ILE A 33 2.74 10.87 4.88
N GLY A 34 2.25 10.13 5.86
CA GLY A 34 2.04 8.69 5.72
C GLY A 34 1.02 8.33 4.62
N VAL A 35 -0.11 9.03 4.56
CA VAL A 35 -1.14 8.80 3.53
C VAL A 35 -0.65 9.20 2.15
N ALA A 36 0.03 10.35 2.01
CA ALA A 36 0.57 10.80 0.73
C ALA A 36 1.65 9.83 0.21
N SER A 37 2.51 9.32 1.08
CA SER A 37 3.59 8.42 0.71
C SER A 37 3.08 7.08 0.21
N ILE A 38 2.15 6.47 0.94
CA ILE A 38 1.59 5.20 0.51
C ILE A 38 0.70 5.39 -0.74
N ALA A 39 -0.03 6.49 -0.86
CA ALA A 39 -0.77 6.81 -2.09
C ALA A 39 0.18 6.91 -3.28
N SER A 40 1.32 7.59 -3.15
CA SER A 40 2.34 7.70 -4.21
C SER A 40 2.95 6.34 -4.56
N GLY A 41 3.34 5.53 -3.59
CA GLY A 41 3.87 4.18 -3.83
C GLY A 41 2.87 3.26 -4.53
N ARG A 42 1.56 3.50 -4.34
CA ARG A 42 0.51 2.74 -5.02
C ARG A 42 0.23 3.24 -6.42
N ILE A 43 0.30 4.54 -6.64
CA ILE A 43 0.24 5.13 -7.98
C ILE A 43 1.39 4.58 -8.82
N GLU A 44 2.61 4.54 -8.28
CA GLU A 44 3.75 3.89 -8.93
C GLU A 44 3.52 2.38 -9.12
N GLY A 45 2.95 1.71 -8.13
CA GLY A 45 2.57 0.29 -8.17
C GLY A 45 1.34 0.00 -9.01
N ARG A 46 0.59 1.02 -9.46
CA ARG A 46 -0.66 0.93 -10.23
C ARG A 46 -1.73 0.06 -9.54
N ILE A 47 -1.84 0.21 -8.22
CA ILE A 47 -2.78 -0.56 -7.41
C ILE A 47 -3.94 0.34 -7.01
N PRO A 48 -5.19 0.04 -7.42
CA PRO A 48 -6.36 0.79 -6.97
C PRO A 48 -6.52 0.76 -5.46
N PHE A 49 -6.90 1.88 -4.87
CA PHE A 49 -7.14 1.99 -3.45
C PHE A 49 -8.30 2.92 -3.12
N ASP A 50 -8.89 2.71 -1.96
CA ASP A 50 -9.85 3.62 -1.33
C ASP A 50 -9.25 4.21 -0.05
N MET A 51 -9.92 5.21 0.53
CA MET A 51 -9.60 5.75 1.86
C MET A 51 -10.77 5.47 2.80
N VAL A 52 -10.45 4.98 3.99
CA VAL A 52 -11.41 4.68 5.05
C VAL A 52 -11.05 5.51 6.29
N HIS A 53 -12.01 6.20 6.84
CA HIS A 53 -11.81 6.94 8.09
C HIS A 53 -11.76 5.96 9.28
N ASP A 54 -10.92 6.24 10.27
CA ASP A 54 -10.77 5.43 11.49
C ASP A 54 -12.06 5.23 12.30
N LEU A 55 -13.02 6.12 12.16
CA LEU A 55 -14.37 5.96 12.73
C LEU A 55 -15.26 4.97 11.97
N MET A 56 -14.81 4.45 10.81
CA MET A 56 -15.59 3.58 9.94
C MET A 56 -15.04 2.14 9.91
N LEU A 57 -14.58 1.64 11.05
CA LEU A 57 -14.02 0.29 11.16
C LEU A 57 -15.07 -0.80 11.43
N ASP A 58 -16.34 -0.48 11.35
CA ASP A 58 -17.40 -1.49 11.46
C ASP A 58 -17.38 -2.44 10.22
N PRO A 59 -17.74 -3.72 10.40
CA PRO A 59 -17.68 -4.74 9.33
C PRO A 59 -18.41 -4.36 8.05
N GLU A 60 -19.51 -3.60 8.18
CA GLU A 60 -20.33 -3.12 7.05
C GLU A 60 -19.54 -2.17 6.13
N ASN A 61 -18.60 -1.42 6.70
CA ASN A 61 -17.80 -0.44 5.97
C ASN A 61 -16.51 -1.06 5.42
N ILE A 62 -15.82 -1.90 6.22
CA ILE A 62 -14.49 -2.43 5.86
C ILE A 62 -14.52 -3.85 5.30
N GLY A 63 -15.62 -4.59 5.46
CA GLY A 63 -15.70 -6.00 5.05
C GLY A 63 -15.52 -6.25 3.54
N ARG A 64 -15.65 -5.22 2.70
CA ARG A 64 -15.38 -5.30 1.25
C ARG A 64 -13.90 -5.26 0.89
N TYR A 65 -13.07 -4.74 1.79
CA TYR A 65 -11.63 -4.66 1.55
C TYR A 65 -10.93 -5.94 1.96
N ARG A 66 -9.96 -6.36 1.18
CA ARG A 66 -9.07 -7.47 1.53
C ARG A 66 -7.89 -7.04 2.35
N VAL A 67 -7.44 -5.80 2.17
CA VAL A 67 -6.28 -5.25 2.88
C VAL A 67 -6.57 -3.85 3.37
N LEU A 68 -6.28 -3.61 4.63
CA LEU A 68 -6.19 -2.28 5.23
C LEU A 68 -4.72 -1.92 5.44
N LEU A 69 -4.34 -0.75 4.97
CA LEU A 69 -3.01 -0.20 5.18
C LEU A 69 -3.09 0.87 6.27
N LEU A 70 -2.25 0.71 7.27
CA LEU A 70 -2.17 1.56 8.47
C LEU A 70 -0.82 2.30 8.46
N PRO A 71 -0.70 3.42 7.72
CA PRO A 71 0.55 4.17 7.61
C PRO A 71 0.80 4.97 8.89
N ASN A 72 1.58 4.40 9.79
CA ASN A 72 1.89 4.99 11.10
C ASN A 72 0.64 5.56 11.82
N ILE A 73 -0.44 4.79 11.87
CA ILE A 73 -1.64 5.14 12.64
C ILE A 73 -1.34 4.91 14.12
N ALA A 74 -0.55 5.80 14.69
CA ALA A 74 0.00 5.64 16.04
C ALA A 74 -1.09 5.57 17.12
N ALA A 75 -2.12 6.41 17.01
CA ALA A 75 -3.22 6.47 17.98
C ALA A 75 -4.43 5.66 17.51
N LEU A 76 -4.78 4.64 18.28
CA LEU A 76 -5.97 3.80 18.10
C LEU A 76 -6.59 3.48 19.47
N SER A 77 -7.90 3.57 19.58
CA SER A 77 -8.62 3.11 20.78
C SER A 77 -8.58 1.58 20.90
N ASP A 78 -8.85 1.06 22.10
CA ASP A 78 -8.94 -0.39 22.32
C ASP A 78 -10.02 -1.02 21.43
N ARG A 79 -11.16 -0.34 21.28
CA ARG A 79 -12.23 -0.76 20.36
C ARG A 79 -11.76 -0.86 18.92
N GLN A 80 -11.00 0.11 18.42
CA GLN A 80 -10.46 0.08 17.07
C GLN A 80 -9.45 -1.06 16.89
N CYS A 81 -8.61 -1.31 17.89
CA CYS A 81 -7.70 -2.45 17.89
C CYS A 81 -8.45 -3.79 17.84
N GLU A 82 -9.54 -3.94 18.61
CA GLU A 82 -10.40 -5.12 18.55
C GLU A 82 -11.08 -5.28 17.19
N GLN A 83 -11.59 -4.20 16.60
CA GLN A 83 -12.23 -4.22 15.28
C GLN A 83 -11.24 -4.68 14.20
N LEU A 84 -10.01 -4.17 14.22
CA LEU A 84 -8.94 -4.59 13.29
C LEU A 84 -8.52 -6.04 13.51
N THR A 85 -8.44 -6.48 14.75
CA THR A 85 -8.12 -7.88 15.08
C THR A 85 -9.19 -8.82 14.54
N ARG A 86 -10.47 -8.55 14.80
CA ARG A 86 -11.60 -9.34 14.27
C ARG A 86 -11.65 -9.30 12.73
N TYR A 87 -11.33 -8.16 12.13
CA TYR A 87 -11.26 -8.05 10.67
C TYR A 87 -10.23 -9.02 10.08
N VAL A 88 -9.04 -9.14 10.70
CA VAL A 88 -8.00 -10.07 10.24
C VAL A 88 -8.37 -11.53 10.52
N GLU A 89 -8.91 -11.83 11.69
CA GLU A 89 -9.39 -13.18 12.04
C GLU A 89 -10.44 -13.69 11.05
N ASN A 90 -11.29 -12.81 10.53
CA ASN A 90 -12.32 -13.12 9.54
C ASN A 90 -11.83 -13.18 8.09
N GLY A 91 -10.55 -12.89 7.82
CA GLY A 91 -9.93 -13.06 6.50
C GLY A 91 -9.52 -11.77 5.80
N GLY A 92 -9.74 -10.60 6.43
CA GLY A 92 -9.08 -9.36 6.04
C GLY A 92 -7.58 -9.42 6.34
N SER A 93 -6.81 -8.48 5.82
CA SER A 93 -5.37 -8.41 6.05
C SER A 93 -4.94 -6.99 6.40
N VAL A 94 -3.83 -6.86 7.10
CA VAL A 94 -3.31 -5.57 7.56
C VAL A 94 -1.85 -5.42 7.18
N VAL A 95 -1.49 -4.23 6.69
CA VAL A 95 -0.09 -3.78 6.56
C VAL A 95 0.08 -2.54 7.41
N ALA A 96 0.97 -2.58 8.39
CA ALA A 96 1.20 -1.50 9.33
C ALA A 96 2.67 -1.09 9.35
N THR A 97 2.93 0.18 9.70
CA THR A 97 4.28 0.73 9.79
C THR A 97 4.49 1.44 11.13
N HIS A 98 5.73 1.47 11.58
CA HIS A 98 6.29 2.25 12.67
C HIS A 98 5.48 2.13 13.99
N GLU A 99 5.02 3.24 14.58
CA GLU A 99 4.33 3.29 15.87
C GLU A 99 2.82 2.94 15.82
N THR A 100 2.33 2.36 14.72
CA THR A 100 0.90 2.03 14.59
C THR A 100 0.39 1.29 15.82
N SER A 101 -0.68 1.83 16.45
CA SER A 101 -1.33 1.35 17.68
C SER A 101 -0.52 1.46 18.99
N LEU A 102 0.58 2.22 19.00
CA LEU A 102 1.40 2.39 20.22
C LEU A 102 0.81 3.42 21.19
N TYR A 103 -0.18 4.20 20.77
CA TYR A 103 -0.87 5.20 21.59
C TYR A 103 -2.38 4.91 21.61
N ASP A 104 -3.03 5.30 22.72
CA ASP A 104 -4.50 5.31 22.80
C ASP A 104 -5.10 6.49 22.02
N GLU A 105 -6.42 6.58 21.98
CA GLU A 105 -7.16 7.64 21.28
C GLU A 105 -6.89 9.05 21.81
N TRP A 106 -6.35 9.17 23.01
CA TRP A 106 -5.97 10.42 23.66
C TRP A 106 -4.51 10.81 23.45
N GLY A 107 -3.74 9.95 22.76
CA GLY A 107 -2.31 10.14 22.53
C GLY A 107 -1.43 9.74 23.71
N LYS A 108 -1.98 9.00 24.68
CA LYS A 108 -1.17 8.44 25.78
C LYS A 108 -0.47 7.18 25.28
N LYS A 109 0.86 7.15 25.45
CA LYS A 109 1.66 6.00 25.05
C LYS A 109 1.32 4.76 25.87
N ARG A 110 1.09 3.65 25.19
CA ARG A 110 0.85 2.33 25.78
C ARG A 110 2.16 1.68 26.20
N ASN A 111 2.09 0.69 27.09
CA ASN A 111 3.25 -0.14 27.42
C ASN A 111 3.63 -1.09 26.26
N ASP A 112 2.68 -1.44 25.41
CA ASP A 112 2.85 -2.27 24.23
C ASP A 112 1.90 -1.80 23.10
N PHE A 113 2.08 -2.31 21.88
CA PHE A 113 1.14 -2.04 20.80
C PHE A 113 -0.25 -2.58 21.13
N GLY A 114 -1.29 -1.80 20.84
CA GLY A 114 -2.66 -2.30 20.89
C GLY A 114 -2.91 -3.49 19.96
N LEU A 115 -2.04 -3.66 18.95
CA LEU A 115 -2.08 -4.75 17.96
C LEU A 115 -0.89 -5.72 18.09
N ALA A 116 -0.20 -5.78 19.23
CA ALA A 116 0.98 -6.63 19.45
C ALA A 116 0.74 -8.09 19.07
N ALA A 117 -0.35 -8.69 19.53
CA ALA A 117 -0.72 -10.08 19.23
C ALA A 117 -0.94 -10.29 17.71
N LEU A 118 -1.49 -9.29 17.03
CA LEU A 118 -1.71 -9.30 15.59
C LEU A 118 -0.39 -9.29 14.82
N TYR A 119 0.53 -8.41 15.21
CA TYR A 119 1.87 -8.33 14.61
C TYR A 119 2.73 -9.56 14.92
N GLY A 120 2.54 -10.19 16.06
CA GLY A 120 3.47 -11.17 16.62
C GLY A 120 4.75 -10.51 17.13
N ALA A 121 4.65 -9.24 17.49
CA ALA A 121 5.73 -8.37 17.95
C ALA A 121 5.28 -7.52 19.13
N SER A 122 6.10 -7.42 20.16
CA SER A 122 5.90 -6.58 21.33
C SER A 122 6.87 -5.40 21.30
N TYR A 123 6.44 -4.24 21.79
CA TYR A 123 7.27 -3.05 21.93
C TYR A 123 8.34 -3.25 23.01
N ASP A 124 9.60 -2.97 22.69
CA ASP A 124 10.73 -3.13 23.63
C ASP A 124 11.08 -1.84 24.38
N GLY A 125 10.12 -0.93 24.52
CA GLY A 125 10.28 0.27 25.36
C GLY A 125 11.06 1.42 24.71
N LYS A 126 11.60 1.25 23.50
CA LYS A 126 12.44 2.25 22.83
C LYS A 126 12.01 2.52 21.39
N THR A 127 12.01 3.80 21.01
CA THR A 127 11.90 4.27 19.61
C THR A 127 13.04 5.23 19.32
N ASP A 128 13.82 4.94 18.30
CA ASP A 128 14.84 5.83 17.77
C ASP A 128 14.21 6.73 16.71
N THR A 129 14.39 8.06 16.86
CA THR A 129 13.77 9.07 15.99
C THR A 129 14.74 9.70 14.99
N HIS A 130 16.02 9.39 15.11
CA HIS A 130 17.10 9.89 14.25
C HIS A 130 18.07 8.75 13.95
N VAL A 131 17.64 7.82 13.10
CA VAL A 131 18.48 6.73 12.64
C VAL A 131 19.31 7.23 11.46
N GLN A 132 20.64 7.04 11.55
CA GLN A 132 21.60 7.40 10.50
C GLN A 132 22.50 6.19 10.22
N ASN A 133 23.03 6.11 9.00
CA ASN A 133 23.96 5.05 8.60
C ASN A 133 23.47 3.65 9.03
N SER A 134 22.25 3.34 8.70
CA SER A 134 21.60 2.07 9.00
C SER A 134 20.98 1.47 7.75
N TYR A 135 20.97 0.15 7.68
CA TYR A 135 20.44 -0.58 6.53
C TYR A 135 19.53 -1.72 6.97
N LEU A 136 18.80 -2.24 6.02
CA LEU A 136 18.09 -3.51 6.13
C LEU A 136 18.81 -4.51 5.23
N ASP A 137 19.35 -5.56 5.81
CA ASP A 137 19.98 -6.66 5.09
C ASP A 137 18.89 -7.55 4.48
N ILE A 138 19.00 -7.86 3.19
CA ILE A 138 18.07 -8.72 2.50
C ILE A 138 18.48 -10.16 2.75
N GLY A 139 17.64 -10.86 3.51
CA GLY A 139 17.86 -12.25 3.89
C GLY A 139 17.35 -13.24 2.84
N LYS A 140 16.59 -14.25 3.32
CA LYS A 140 16.05 -15.29 2.44
C LYS A 140 15.02 -14.74 1.46
N PRO A 141 14.95 -15.28 0.23
CA PRO A 141 13.93 -14.89 -0.74
C PRO A 141 12.51 -14.97 -0.17
N HIS A 142 11.77 -13.89 -0.31
CA HIS A 142 10.39 -13.79 0.15
C HIS A 142 9.57 -12.92 -0.84
N PRO A 143 8.26 -13.13 -0.98
CA PRO A 143 7.44 -12.27 -1.84
C PRO A 143 7.52 -10.77 -1.52
N LEU A 144 7.84 -10.40 -0.28
CA LEU A 144 8.05 -8.99 0.13
C LEU A 144 9.27 -8.36 -0.53
N THR A 145 10.31 -9.14 -0.85
CA THR A 145 11.55 -8.65 -1.44
C THR A 145 11.63 -8.87 -2.96
N ARG A 146 10.51 -9.22 -3.59
CA ARG A 146 10.46 -9.41 -5.04
C ARG A 146 10.86 -8.12 -5.78
N GLY A 147 11.75 -8.23 -6.75
CA GLY A 147 12.31 -7.12 -7.53
C GLY A 147 13.48 -6.42 -6.86
N LEU A 148 13.98 -6.98 -5.75
CA LEU A 148 15.17 -6.55 -5.01
C LEU A 148 16.27 -7.62 -5.03
N GLU A 149 16.21 -8.57 -5.99
CA GLU A 149 17.12 -9.71 -6.06
C GLU A 149 18.58 -9.29 -6.30
N ASP A 150 18.77 -8.13 -6.93
CA ASP A 150 20.11 -7.57 -7.22
C ASP A 150 20.68 -6.72 -6.07
N ALA A 151 19.86 -6.46 -5.03
CA ALA A 151 20.27 -5.68 -3.87
C ALA A 151 20.64 -6.61 -2.70
N THR A 152 21.72 -6.30 -1.99
CA THR A 152 22.06 -6.98 -0.73
C THR A 152 21.46 -6.26 0.47
N ARG A 153 21.30 -4.95 0.36
CA ARG A 153 20.81 -4.06 1.44
C ARG A 153 19.92 -2.97 0.90
N ILE A 154 19.02 -2.52 1.76
CA ILE A 154 18.15 -1.36 1.55
C ILE A 154 18.48 -0.34 2.62
N VAL A 155 18.43 0.95 2.32
CA VAL A 155 18.58 2.01 3.31
C VAL A 155 17.43 1.90 4.32
N ASN A 156 17.74 1.97 5.61
CA ASN A 156 16.71 2.00 6.65
C ASN A 156 15.94 3.33 6.64
N GLY A 157 14.86 3.40 7.42
CA GLY A 157 14.13 4.65 7.69
C GLY A 157 14.91 5.62 8.60
N VAL A 158 14.29 6.75 8.85
CA VAL A 158 14.80 7.77 9.78
C VAL A 158 14.44 7.43 11.22
N ALA A 159 13.42 6.61 11.42
CA ALA A 159 12.95 6.21 12.74
C ALA A 159 12.78 4.68 12.83
N TRP A 160 13.04 4.15 14.01
CA TRP A 160 13.02 2.71 14.31
C TRP A 160 12.35 2.42 15.65
N VAL A 161 11.36 1.55 15.67
CA VAL A 161 10.74 1.03 16.88
C VAL A 161 11.40 -0.28 17.27
N HIS A 162 12.00 -0.35 18.46
CA HIS A 162 12.58 -1.58 18.97
C HIS A 162 11.46 -2.56 19.36
N THR A 163 11.59 -3.79 18.91
CA THR A 163 10.56 -4.82 19.07
C THR A 163 11.16 -6.15 19.45
N LYS A 164 10.39 -6.94 20.20
CA LYS A 164 10.67 -8.35 20.50
C LYS A 164 9.68 -9.24 19.75
N ALA A 165 10.18 -10.25 19.06
CA ALA A 165 9.32 -11.24 18.42
C ALA A 165 8.58 -12.06 19.49
N MET A 166 7.24 -12.08 19.42
CA MET A 166 6.38 -12.90 20.26
C MET A 166 6.23 -14.32 19.72
N VAL A 167 6.46 -14.50 18.44
CA VAL A 167 6.38 -15.79 17.74
C VAL A 167 7.68 -15.95 16.95
N PRO A 168 8.33 -17.13 17.02
CA PRO A 168 9.54 -17.37 16.26
C PRO A 168 9.30 -17.09 14.76
N PRO A 169 10.12 -16.28 14.11
CA PRO A 169 9.96 -15.99 12.69
C PRO A 169 10.31 -17.24 11.88
N SER A 170 9.43 -17.62 10.97
CA SER A 170 9.70 -18.72 10.03
C SER A 170 10.73 -18.34 8.97
N LEU A 171 10.80 -17.07 8.63
CA LEU A 171 11.73 -16.47 7.67
C LEU A 171 12.16 -15.09 8.15
N LEU A 172 13.39 -14.71 7.80
CA LEU A 172 13.97 -13.39 8.05
C LEU A 172 14.20 -12.69 6.69
N PRO A 173 13.15 -12.15 6.05
CA PRO A 173 13.32 -11.52 4.74
C PRO A 173 14.10 -10.20 4.80
N LEU A 174 14.02 -9.50 5.94
CA LEU A 174 14.76 -8.26 6.22
C LEU A 174 15.23 -8.28 7.66
N THR A 175 16.51 -7.95 7.88
CA THR A 175 17.11 -7.79 9.21
C THR A 175 17.83 -6.45 9.32
N LEU A 176 17.87 -5.89 10.52
CA LEU A 176 18.49 -4.60 10.78
C LEU A 176 20.02 -4.69 10.75
N VAL A 177 20.66 -3.80 10.02
CA VAL A 177 22.06 -3.41 10.21
C VAL A 177 22.07 -2.15 11.06
N PRO A 178 22.54 -2.20 12.33
CA PRO A 178 22.47 -1.07 13.23
C PRO A 178 23.25 0.15 12.74
N SER A 179 22.88 1.32 13.22
CA SER A 179 23.59 2.57 12.95
C SER A 179 25.06 2.49 13.34
N TYR A 180 25.88 3.13 12.53
CA TYR A 180 27.29 3.34 12.82
C TYR A 180 27.66 4.82 12.65
N PRO A 181 28.78 5.28 13.27
CA PRO A 181 29.23 6.67 13.16
C PRO A 181 29.45 7.11 11.72
N ASP A 182 29.22 8.39 11.44
CA ASP A 182 29.57 9.05 10.18
C ASP A 182 30.88 9.86 10.26
N LEU A 183 31.42 10.00 11.46
CA LEU A 183 32.72 10.64 11.77
C LEU A 183 33.38 9.94 12.98
N PRO A 184 34.69 9.91 13.05
CA PRO A 184 35.65 10.26 12.00
C PRO A 184 35.65 9.23 10.85
N MET A 185 36.23 9.57 9.72
CA MET A 185 36.16 8.77 8.48
C MET A 185 36.64 7.31 8.63
N GLU A 186 37.62 7.06 9.47
CA GLU A 186 38.15 5.73 9.80
C GLU A 186 37.15 4.85 10.58
N GLU A 187 36.10 5.42 11.14
CA GLU A 187 35.06 4.71 11.87
C GLU A 187 33.77 4.51 11.05
N VAL A 188 33.71 4.99 9.81
CA VAL A 188 32.53 4.91 8.94
C VAL A 188 32.41 3.51 8.32
N TYR A 189 32.00 2.54 9.12
CA TYR A 189 31.72 1.18 8.68
C TYR A 189 30.73 0.46 9.58
N ALA A 190 29.99 -0.48 9.05
CA ALA A 190 29.05 -1.30 9.82
C ALA A 190 29.80 -2.27 10.73
N ARG A 191 29.83 -1.98 12.04
CA ARG A 191 30.52 -2.80 13.05
C ARG A 191 29.80 -4.13 13.28
N VAL A 192 28.50 -4.16 13.09
CA VAL A 192 27.65 -5.35 13.18
C VAL A 192 26.90 -5.47 11.85
N PRO A 193 27.54 -6.09 10.85
CA PRO A 193 26.97 -6.12 9.49
C PRO A 193 25.74 -7.02 9.37
N HIS A 194 25.55 -7.97 10.26
CA HIS A 194 24.43 -8.91 10.27
C HIS A 194 23.85 -9.05 11.67
N THR A 195 22.53 -9.02 11.78
CA THR A 195 21.79 -9.28 13.03
C THR A 195 20.58 -10.14 12.75
N ASP A 196 19.95 -10.64 13.81
CA ASP A 196 18.65 -11.33 13.76
C ASP A 196 17.49 -10.39 14.13
N ILE A 197 17.75 -9.08 14.21
CA ILE A 197 16.73 -8.07 14.55
C ILE A 197 15.83 -7.90 13.32
N LEU A 198 14.54 -8.20 13.48
CA LEU A 198 13.58 -8.21 12.39
C LEU A 198 13.29 -6.80 11.86
N GLY A 199 13.48 -6.60 10.57
CA GLY A 199 13.03 -5.42 9.82
C GLY A 199 11.61 -5.54 9.28
N VAL A 200 11.00 -6.72 9.37
CA VAL A 200 9.60 -6.95 8.99
C VAL A 200 9.04 -8.17 9.71
N TYR A 201 7.80 -8.06 10.14
CA TYR A 201 6.99 -9.15 10.66
C TYR A 201 5.92 -9.48 9.62
N ALA A 202 6.00 -10.66 9.01
CA ALA A 202 5.06 -11.14 8.02
C ALA A 202 4.52 -12.50 8.43
N ARG A 203 3.22 -12.59 8.69
CA ARG A 203 2.60 -13.82 9.21
C ARG A 203 1.14 -13.96 8.78
N GLN A 204 0.64 -15.16 8.88
CA GLN A 204 -0.79 -15.42 8.88
C GLN A 204 -1.32 -15.30 10.32
N HIS A 205 -2.48 -14.65 10.48
CA HIS A 205 -3.21 -14.57 11.73
C HIS A 205 -4.70 -14.83 11.46
N GLY A 206 -5.25 -15.85 12.12
CA GLY A 206 -6.59 -16.33 11.79
C GLY A 206 -6.68 -16.72 10.30
N LYS A 207 -7.65 -16.16 9.59
CA LYS A 207 -7.84 -16.37 8.14
C LYS A 207 -7.11 -15.32 7.28
N GLY A 208 -6.60 -14.25 7.90
CA GLY A 208 -5.95 -13.14 7.22
C GLY A 208 -4.43 -13.15 7.32
N ARG A 209 -3.81 -12.11 6.79
CA ARG A 209 -2.35 -11.92 6.78
C ARG A 209 -2.00 -10.57 7.39
N VAL A 210 -0.85 -10.51 8.03
CA VAL A 210 -0.34 -9.30 8.67
C VAL A 210 1.09 -9.05 8.21
N VAL A 211 1.37 -7.82 7.85
CA VAL A 211 2.74 -7.31 7.64
C VAL A 211 2.92 -6.11 8.55
N TYR A 212 3.98 -6.11 9.34
CA TYR A 212 4.35 -4.97 10.17
C TYR A 212 5.82 -4.63 9.96
N PHE A 213 6.08 -3.37 9.64
CA PHE A 213 7.42 -2.80 9.54
C PHE A 213 7.69 -1.94 10.77
N PRO A 214 8.72 -2.24 11.58
CA PRO A 214 9.03 -1.47 12.79
C PRO A 214 9.73 -0.13 12.50
N PHE A 215 9.80 0.30 11.25
CA PHE A 215 10.38 1.56 10.83
C PHE A 215 9.41 2.35 9.96
N ASP A 216 9.71 3.60 9.74
CA ASP A 216 8.90 4.58 9.03
C ASP A 216 9.04 4.46 7.50
N LEU A 217 8.83 3.26 6.98
CA LEU A 217 8.95 2.91 5.56
C LEU A 217 8.15 3.85 4.65
N ASP A 218 6.93 4.15 5.04
CA ASP A 218 6.03 5.04 4.32
C ASP A 218 6.56 6.47 4.25
N ARG A 219 6.97 7.05 5.39
CA ARG A 219 7.57 8.37 5.45
C ARG A 219 8.86 8.44 4.65
N THR A 220 9.74 7.47 4.83
CA THR A 220 11.03 7.40 4.14
C THR A 220 10.83 7.32 2.63
N PHE A 221 9.86 6.54 2.15
CA PHE A 221 9.51 6.53 0.73
C PHE A 221 9.07 7.92 0.23
N TRP A 222 8.23 8.63 0.98
CA TRP A 222 7.77 9.97 0.58
C TRP A 222 8.90 11.00 0.52
N GLU A 223 9.82 10.97 1.47
CA GLU A 223 10.90 11.92 1.55
C GLU A 223 11.99 11.69 0.50
N PHE A 224 12.30 10.44 0.18
CA PHE A 224 13.41 10.07 -0.70
C PHE A 224 12.98 9.47 -2.05
N LEU A 225 11.73 9.07 -2.20
CA LEU A 225 11.17 8.44 -3.41
C LEU A 225 12.01 7.24 -3.89
N ALA A 226 12.63 6.51 -2.96
CA ALA A 226 13.50 5.39 -3.28
C ALA A 226 12.69 4.20 -3.81
N ARG A 227 13.10 3.66 -4.95
CA ARG A 227 12.46 2.52 -5.62
C ARG A 227 12.30 1.30 -4.69
N ASP A 228 13.28 1.03 -3.85
CA ASP A 228 13.29 -0.13 -2.97
C ASP A 228 12.16 -0.06 -1.93
N HIS A 229 11.93 1.12 -1.36
CA HIS A 229 10.83 1.35 -0.43
C HIS A 229 9.46 1.23 -1.11
N SER A 230 9.33 1.76 -2.34
CA SER A 230 8.13 1.58 -3.16
C SER A 230 7.83 0.11 -3.42
N LEU A 231 8.85 -0.69 -3.76
CA LEU A 231 8.72 -2.14 -3.96
C LEU A 231 8.30 -2.87 -2.69
N LEU A 232 8.88 -2.52 -1.53
CA LEU A 232 8.49 -3.13 -0.25
C LEU A 232 7.02 -2.85 0.08
N LEU A 233 6.57 -1.61 -0.04
CA LEU A 233 5.17 -1.22 0.20
C LEU A 233 4.22 -1.94 -0.75
N ARG A 234 4.55 -1.96 -2.04
CA ARG A 234 3.77 -2.66 -3.06
C ARG A 234 3.68 -4.16 -2.78
N ASN A 235 4.82 -4.78 -2.53
CA ASN A 235 4.90 -6.22 -2.30
C ASN A 235 4.19 -6.63 -1.00
N ALA A 236 4.28 -5.81 0.06
CA ALA A 236 3.55 -6.04 1.30
C ALA A 236 2.03 -6.03 1.06
N ALA A 237 1.53 -5.04 0.32
CA ALA A 237 0.12 -4.97 -0.02
C ALA A 237 -0.34 -6.16 -0.87
N LEU A 238 0.44 -6.56 -1.87
CA LEU A 238 0.12 -7.70 -2.74
C LEU A 238 0.19 -9.04 -2.00
N TRP A 239 1.20 -9.22 -1.13
CA TRP A 239 1.31 -10.42 -0.32
C TRP A 239 0.16 -10.52 0.69
N ALA A 240 -0.18 -9.42 1.35
CA ALA A 240 -1.31 -9.36 2.27
C ALA A 240 -2.64 -9.64 1.55
N HIS A 241 -2.83 -9.11 0.34
CA HIS A 241 -4.02 -9.35 -0.48
C HIS A 241 -4.21 -10.83 -0.82
N GLY A 242 -3.14 -11.54 -1.11
CA GLY A 242 -3.14 -13.01 -1.27
C GLY A 242 -3.89 -13.56 -2.48
N GLY A 243 -4.40 -12.71 -3.37
CA GLY A 243 -5.15 -13.11 -4.53
C GLY A 243 -4.86 -12.25 -5.76
N GLU A 244 -5.56 -12.53 -6.86
CA GLU A 244 -5.50 -11.72 -8.06
C GLU A 244 -6.16 -10.36 -7.83
N GLN A 245 -5.48 -9.29 -8.25
CA GLN A 245 -6.01 -7.93 -8.16
C GLN A 245 -7.20 -7.74 -9.11
N PRO A 246 -8.17 -6.85 -8.79
CA PRO A 246 -9.29 -6.55 -9.68
C PRO A 246 -8.83 -5.98 -11.02
N ILE A 247 -7.67 -5.35 -11.03
CA ILE A 247 -7.02 -4.81 -12.23
C ILE A 247 -5.52 -4.98 -12.15
N SER A 248 -4.88 -5.22 -13.27
CA SER A 248 -3.44 -5.05 -13.43
C SER A 248 -3.13 -4.33 -14.73
N ILE A 249 -2.17 -3.40 -14.69
CA ILE A 249 -1.70 -2.66 -15.86
C ILE A 249 -0.20 -2.81 -15.95
N THR A 250 0.27 -3.21 -17.12
CA THR A 250 1.70 -3.36 -17.41
C THR A 250 2.11 -2.49 -18.59
N GLY A 251 3.28 -1.87 -18.47
CA GLY A 251 3.84 -0.92 -19.44
C GLY A 251 4.73 0.09 -18.73
N LYS A 252 5.32 1.02 -19.46
CA LYS A 252 6.18 2.08 -18.90
C LYS A 252 5.38 3.32 -18.53
N GLY A 253 5.92 4.14 -17.65
CA GLY A 253 5.36 5.41 -17.21
C GLY A 253 4.62 5.33 -15.87
N MET A 254 4.32 6.48 -15.29
CA MET A 254 3.57 6.63 -14.04
C MET A 254 2.08 6.80 -14.34
N MET A 255 1.24 6.10 -13.61
CA MET A 255 -0.19 6.04 -13.93
C MET A 255 -1.02 5.83 -12.68
N ASP A 256 -2.00 6.70 -12.46
CA ASP A 256 -3.05 6.45 -11.48
C ASP A 256 -4.15 5.58 -12.09
N VAL A 257 -4.64 4.63 -11.30
CA VAL A 257 -5.59 3.61 -11.76
C VAL A 257 -6.72 3.48 -10.76
N SER A 258 -7.93 3.59 -11.25
CA SER A 258 -9.13 3.29 -10.45
C SER A 258 -10.08 2.37 -11.19
N VAL A 259 -10.85 1.59 -10.43
CA VAL A 259 -11.82 0.64 -10.97
C VAL A 259 -13.19 0.90 -10.34
N TRP A 260 -14.21 0.95 -11.17
CA TRP A 260 -15.58 1.16 -10.76
C TRP A 260 -16.44 0.01 -11.22
N LYS A 261 -17.19 -0.57 -10.29
CA LYS A 261 -18.21 -1.58 -10.59
C LYS A 261 -19.57 -0.93 -10.53
N GLN A 262 -20.29 -0.99 -11.64
CA GLN A 262 -21.64 -0.47 -11.81
C GLN A 262 -22.59 -1.59 -12.18
N LYS A 263 -23.90 -1.30 -12.18
CA LYS A 263 -24.89 -2.25 -12.68
C LYS A 263 -24.65 -2.49 -14.19
N GLY A 264 -24.22 -3.70 -14.53
CA GLY A 264 -23.99 -4.09 -15.93
C GLY A 264 -22.67 -3.63 -16.53
N SER A 265 -21.72 -3.10 -15.73
CA SER A 265 -20.39 -2.77 -16.26
C SER A 265 -19.29 -2.76 -15.19
N VAL A 266 -18.05 -2.95 -15.63
CA VAL A 266 -16.84 -2.64 -14.88
C VAL A 266 -16.02 -1.66 -15.72
N THR A 267 -15.65 -0.52 -15.12
CA THR A 267 -14.88 0.51 -15.81
C THR A 267 -13.55 0.72 -15.11
N ALA A 268 -12.46 0.64 -15.87
CA ALA A 268 -11.11 0.90 -15.43
C ALA A 268 -10.66 2.26 -15.96
N HIS A 269 -10.35 3.20 -15.08
CA HIS A 269 -9.84 4.52 -15.41
C HIS A 269 -8.34 4.54 -15.26
N MET A 270 -7.66 5.15 -16.20
CA MET A 270 -6.20 5.32 -16.27
C MET A 270 -5.89 6.79 -16.47
N VAL A 271 -5.12 7.38 -15.56
CA VAL A 271 -4.66 8.76 -15.66
C VAL A 271 -3.15 8.78 -15.84
N ASN A 272 -2.68 9.41 -16.90
CA ASN A 272 -1.26 9.51 -17.23
C ASN A 272 -0.59 10.57 -16.35
N LEU A 273 0.26 10.15 -15.44
CA LEU A 273 1.06 11.00 -14.56
C LEU A 273 2.55 11.05 -14.96
N THR A 274 2.90 10.51 -16.12
CA THR A 274 4.30 10.47 -16.60
C THR A 274 4.85 11.87 -16.92
N ASN A 275 3.97 12.82 -17.16
CA ASN A 275 4.39 14.20 -17.44
C ASN A 275 4.99 14.85 -16.18
N PRO A 276 6.29 15.24 -16.19
CA PRO A 276 6.96 15.82 -15.02
C PRO A 276 6.32 17.15 -14.57
N MET A 277 5.63 17.86 -15.46
CA MET A 277 4.93 19.11 -15.13
C MET A 277 3.67 18.89 -14.27
N THR A 278 3.18 17.67 -14.13
CA THR A 278 2.02 17.38 -13.27
C THR A 278 2.33 17.56 -11.78
N MET A 279 3.61 17.49 -11.40
CA MET A 279 4.03 17.61 -10.01
C MET A 279 4.11 19.08 -9.55
N LYS A 280 4.51 20.00 -10.43
CA LYS A 280 4.62 21.42 -10.08
C LYS A 280 4.64 22.30 -11.34
N GLY A 281 3.93 23.41 -11.27
CA GLY A 281 3.92 24.46 -12.30
C GLY A 281 2.81 24.25 -13.34
N PRO A 282 2.74 25.11 -14.37
CA PRO A 282 1.74 24.92 -15.41
C PRO A 282 2.12 23.76 -16.33
N VAL A 283 1.15 22.92 -16.67
CA VAL A 283 1.29 21.95 -17.74
C VAL A 283 1.27 22.71 -19.07
N ARG A 284 2.37 22.67 -19.82
CA ARG A 284 2.52 23.42 -21.06
C ARG A 284 2.32 22.57 -22.30
N GLU A 285 2.57 21.28 -22.18
CA GLU A 285 2.37 20.28 -23.23
C GLU A 285 1.94 18.96 -22.62
N LEU A 286 1.28 18.14 -23.39
CA LEU A 286 0.87 16.80 -23.00
C LEU A 286 1.83 15.78 -23.61
N ILE A 287 2.45 14.97 -22.74
CA ILE A 287 3.33 13.89 -23.16
C ILE A 287 2.52 12.59 -23.12
N PRO A 288 2.26 11.96 -24.29
CA PRO A 288 1.47 10.73 -24.32
C PRO A 288 2.11 9.60 -23.51
N SER A 289 1.30 8.77 -22.92
CA SER A 289 1.74 7.53 -22.28
C SER A 289 2.39 6.59 -23.30
N GLN A 290 3.22 5.67 -22.83
CA GLN A 290 3.60 4.52 -23.64
C GLN A 290 2.41 3.55 -23.77
N PRO A 291 2.39 2.64 -24.77
CA PRO A 291 1.39 1.59 -24.86
C PRO A 291 1.34 0.77 -23.58
N GLN A 292 0.13 0.42 -23.13
CA GLN A 292 -0.10 -0.37 -21.92
C GLN A 292 -0.83 -1.66 -22.25
N LYS A 293 -0.74 -2.65 -21.36
CA LYS A 293 -1.62 -3.81 -21.35
C LYS A 293 -2.42 -3.78 -20.06
N ILE A 294 -3.73 -3.91 -20.20
CA ILE A 294 -4.65 -3.92 -19.07
C ILE A 294 -5.32 -5.30 -18.95
N ARG A 295 -5.45 -5.76 -17.72
CA ARG A 295 -6.22 -6.94 -17.36
C ARG A 295 -7.25 -6.55 -16.30
N VAL A 296 -8.53 -6.73 -16.59
CA VAL A 296 -9.65 -6.40 -15.70
C VAL A 296 -10.38 -7.68 -15.35
N ARG A 297 -10.41 -8.03 -14.07
CA ARG A 297 -11.13 -9.20 -13.55
C ARG A 297 -12.64 -8.96 -13.65
N ILE A 298 -13.34 -9.95 -14.18
CA ILE A 298 -14.79 -9.92 -14.33
C ILE A 298 -15.43 -10.63 -13.13
N PRO A 299 -16.53 -10.08 -12.56
CA PRO A 299 -17.25 -10.75 -11.49
C PRO A 299 -17.69 -12.15 -11.91
N ALA A 300 -17.53 -13.12 -10.97
CA ALA A 300 -17.92 -14.49 -11.25
C ALA A 300 -19.42 -14.60 -11.62
N GLY A 301 -19.72 -15.45 -12.59
CA GLY A 301 -21.10 -15.68 -13.06
C GLY A 301 -21.64 -14.61 -14.00
N THR A 302 -20.84 -13.61 -14.41
CA THR A 302 -21.25 -12.61 -15.41
C THR A 302 -20.61 -12.89 -16.77
N GLN A 303 -21.31 -12.51 -17.85
CA GLN A 303 -20.79 -12.61 -19.22
C GLN A 303 -20.39 -11.24 -19.73
N VAL A 304 -19.33 -11.19 -20.52
CA VAL A 304 -18.89 -9.96 -21.19
C VAL A 304 -19.68 -9.81 -22.49
N LYS A 305 -20.42 -8.71 -22.61
CA LYS A 305 -21.12 -8.32 -23.83
C LYS A 305 -20.22 -7.58 -24.82
N GLY A 306 -19.28 -6.82 -24.31
CA GLY A 306 -18.34 -6.02 -25.08
C GLY A 306 -17.39 -5.23 -24.22
N ALA A 307 -16.44 -4.59 -24.89
CA ALA A 307 -15.55 -3.62 -24.25
C ALA A 307 -15.35 -2.42 -25.18
N ARG A 308 -15.15 -1.24 -24.61
CA ARG A 308 -14.90 0.01 -25.34
C ARG A 308 -14.01 0.97 -24.56
N PHE A 309 -13.22 1.74 -25.27
CA PHE A 309 -12.55 2.91 -24.70
C PHE A 309 -13.53 4.09 -24.72
N LEU A 310 -13.59 4.83 -23.60
CA LEU A 310 -14.58 5.90 -23.43
C LEU A 310 -14.07 7.27 -23.88
N VAL A 311 -12.75 7.49 -23.87
CA VAL A 311 -12.16 8.79 -24.27
C VAL A 311 -11.80 8.78 -25.75
N SER A 312 -11.00 7.82 -26.19
CA SER A 312 -10.62 7.73 -27.61
C SER A 312 -11.75 7.21 -28.50
N ALA A 313 -12.80 6.61 -27.92
CA ALA A 313 -13.87 5.91 -28.63
C ALA A 313 -13.38 4.81 -29.59
N ALA A 314 -12.10 4.46 -29.54
CA ALA A 314 -11.54 3.40 -30.36
C ALA A 314 -11.98 2.02 -29.84
N PRO A 315 -12.30 1.06 -30.73
CA PRO A 315 -12.61 -0.29 -30.30
C PRO A 315 -11.35 -0.97 -29.77
N PRO A 316 -11.36 -1.50 -28.52
CA PRO A 316 -10.21 -2.21 -27.99
C PRO A 316 -10.02 -3.56 -28.66
N ARG A 317 -8.77 -3.93 -28.90
CA ARG A 317 -8.42 -5.33 -29.16
C ARG A 317 -8.35 -6.03 -27.81
N TYR A 318 -9.30 -6.92 -27.52
CA TYR A 318 -9.34 -7.62 -26.24
C TYR A 318 -9.58 -9.11 -26.40
N ARG A 319 -9.24 -9.85 -25.35
CA ARG A 319 -9.50 -11.30 -25.22
C ARG A 319 -10.00 -11.62 -23.82
N LEU A 320 -10.73 -12.71 -23.69
CA LEU A 320 -11.18 -13.24 -22.41
C LEU A 320 -10.23 -14.34 -21.97
N VAL A 321 -9.58 -14.17 -20.84
CA VAL A 321 -8.59 -15.11 -20.31
C VAL A 321 -8.79 -15.28 -18.81
N GLY A 322 -9.10 -16.50 -18.36
CA GLY A 322 -9.19 -16.85 -16.95
C GLY A 322 -10.13 -15.95 -16.13
N GLY A 323 -11.30 -15.62 -16.65
CA GLY A 323 -12.28 -14.77 -15.96
C GLY A 323 -11.92 -13.27 -15.95
N ALA A 324 -11.04 -12.84 -16.85
CA ALA A 324 -10.68 -11.44 -17.02
C ALA A 324 -10.71 -11.01 -18.49
N VAL A 325 -10.90 -9.70 -18.72
CA VAL A 325 -10.67 -9.04 -19.99
C VAL A 325 -9.23 -8.55 -20.04
N GLU A 326 -8.48 -8.99 -21.04
CA GLU A 326 -7.15 -8.45 -21.36
C GLU A 326 -7.23 -7.61 -22.62
N ALA A 327 -6.72 -6.38 -22.60
CA ALA A 327 -6.73 -5.48 -23.73
C ALA A 327 -5.41 -4.72 -23.87
N ASP A 328 -5.08 -4.39 -25.13
CA ASP A 328 -4.01 -3.45 -25.44
C ASP A 328 -4.57 -2.02 -25.39
N VAL A 329 -3.94 -1.15 -24.63
CA VAL A 329 -4.30 0.27 -24.50
C VAL A 329 -3.31 1.09 -25.32
N PRO A 330 -3.77 1.80 -26.36
CA PRO A 330 -2.89 2.67 -27.13
C PRO A 330 -2.38 3.85 -26.27
N PRO A 331 -1.35 4.56 -26.71
CA PRO A 331 -0.92 5.79 -26.06
C PRO A 331 -2.07 6.79 -25.92
N PHE A 332 -2.16 7.43 -24.76
CA PHE A 332 -3.14 8.50 -24.51
C PHE A 332 -2.46 9.65 -23.75
N GLU A 333 -2.97 10.86 -23.91
CA GLU A 333 -2.36 12.08 -23.36
C GLU A 333 -2.65 12.25 -21.87
N LEU A 334 -3.91 12.47 -21.49
CA LEU A 334 -4.29 12.73 -20.10
C LEU A 334 -4.86 11.50 -19.44
N ASN A 335 -5.89 10.92 -20.02
CA ASN A 335 -6.59 9.78 -19.45
C ASN A 335 -7.25 8.92 -20.52
N GLU A 336 -7.47 7.67 -20.17
CA GLU A 336 -8.31 6.74 -20.91
C GLU A 336 -9.13 5.89 -19.93
N ALA A 337 -10.27 5.42 -20.37
CA ALA A 337 -11.10 4.52 -19.57
C ALA A 337 -11.56 3.34 -20.41
N LEU A 338 -11.31 2.13 -19.91
CA LEU A 338 -11.82 0.90 -20.50
C LEU A 338 -13.11 0.51 -19.78
N ALA A 339 -14.23 0.58 -20.47
CA ALA A 339 -15.51 0.04 -20.00
C ALA A 339 -15.71 -1.37 -20.53
N VAL A 340 -16.05 -2.30 -19.63
CA VAL A 340 -16.42 -3.68 -19.96
C VAL A 340 -17.90 -3.84 -19.64
N ASP A 341 -18.72 -4.04 -20.66
CA ASP A 341 -20.17 -4.23 -20.52
C ASP A 341 -20.48 -5.70 -20.15
N LEU A 342 -21.32 -5.87 -19.15
CA LEU A 342 -21.66 -7.16 -18.55
C LEU A 342 -23.15 -7.51 -18.78
N ALA A 343 -23.44 -8.83 -18.85
CA ALA A 343 -24.79 -9.34 -18.90
C ALA A 343 -25.36 -9.60 -17.50
#